data_d4fb65d16d67ed8cfe03013f0df72a1c
#
_entry.id   d4fb65d16d67ed8cfe03013f0df72a1c
#
_cell.length_a   1.000
_cell.length_b   1.000
_cell.length_c   1.000
_cell.angle_alpha   90.00
_cell.angle_beta   90.00
_cell.angle_gamma   90.00
#
_symmetry.space_group_name_H-M   'P 1'
#
loop_
_entity.id
_entity.type
_entity.pdbx_description
1 polymer ?
#
loop_
_entity_poly.entity_id
_entity_poly.type
_entity_poly.pdbx_seq_one_letter_code
_entity_poly.pdbx_strand_id
1 'polypeptide(L)'
;MILALSLVLFFRLYNKIKSADKNSINLIHFPKETNDKLDSFVNESKQNHSQLVENFNKIQKYTNNIIKDIDDKIAPFEKVAREKNDELKIYKEGYEYTKNKSIINGIIETIEFIENAEKKIDNTNEIFNSYFTTTKDKLLITLNNSGIETFEPKLGTSAIEDNSCEIDPSTEKTNEETKNDMIHSVLKKGYKLSLGNGVDKIIKKSIVRVFEFDKLNKND
;
A
#
# COMPACT_ATOMS: atom_id res chain seq x y z
N MET A 1 17.79 -4.66 -40.20
CA MET A 1 19.21 -4.68 -39.77
C MET A 1 20.17 -5.13 -40.87
N ILE A 2 19.90 -6.20 -41.63
CA ILE A 2 20.76 -6.75 -42.70
C ILE A 2 20.94 -5.77 -43.87
N LEU A 3 19.88 -5.05 -44.29
CA LEU A 3 19.94 -4.05 -45.38
C LEU A 3 20.79 -2.81 -45.02
N ALA A 4 20.77 -2.38 -43.77
CA ALA A 4 21.59 -1.26 -43.32
C ALA A 4 23.08 -1.63 -43.29
N LEU A 5 23.42 -2.86 -42.90
CA LEU A 5 24.81 -3.35 -42.90
C LEU A 5 25.35 -3.50 -44.33
N SER A 6 24.55 -3.94 -45.27
CA SER A 6 24.95 -4.09 -46.68
C SER A 6 25.20 -2.73 -47.32
N LEU A 7 24.42 -1.69 -47.00
CA LEU A 7 24.60 -0.32 -47.49
C LEU A 7 25.86 0.33 -46.91
N VAL A 8 26.14 0.10 -45.62
CA VAL A 8 27.39 0.62 -45.01
C VAL A 8 28.63 -0.08 -45.57
N LEU A 9 28.56 -1.38 -45.81
CA LEU A 9 29.66 -2.13 -46.48
C LEU A 9 29.88 -1.65 -47.91
N PHE A 10 28.80 -1.44 -48.67
CA PHE A 10 28.87 -0.92 -50.04
C PHE A 10 29.47 0.48 -50.05
N PHE A 11 29.12 1.37 -49.14
CA PHE A 11 29.66 2.73 -49.02
C PHE A 11 31.12 2.71 -48.59
N ARG A 12 31.56 1.82 -47.70
CA ARG A 12 32.96 1.62 -47.33
C ARG A 12 33.80 1.11 -48.49
N LEU A 13 33.30 0.14 -49.26
CA LEU A 13 33.94 -0.41 -50.45
C LEU A 13 34.06 0.69 -51.53
N TYR A 14 32.97 1.44 -51.79
CA TYR A 14 32.98 2.55 -52.75
C TYR A 14 33.99 3.63 -52.36
N ASN A 15 34.03 4.05 -51.10
CA ASN A 15 35.01 5.05 -50.66
C ASN A 15 36.45 4.51 -50.68
N LYS A 16 36.67 3.24 -50.42
CA LYS A 16 37.97 2.57 -50.49
C LYS A 16 38.45 2.46 -51.94
N ILE A 17 37.56 2.15 -52.89
CA ILE A 17 37.83 2.15 -54.32
C ILE A 17 38.17 3.57 -54.81
N LYS A 18 37.38 4.58 -54.37
CA LYS A 18 37.61 5.99 -54.74
C LYS A 18 38.89 6.56 -54.14
N SER A 19 39.32 6.09 -52.96
CA SER A 19 40.58 6.53 -52.31
C SER A 19 41.80 5.81 -52.85
N ALA A 20 41.68 4.60 -53.42
CA ALA A 20 42.77 3.87 -54.08
C ALA A 20 43.13 4.49 -55.43
N ASP A 21 42.31 5.35 -55.98
CA ASP A 21 42.46 5.94 -57.31
C ASP A 21 43.46 7.11 -57.38
N LYS A 22 44.19 7.42 -56.33
CA LYS A 22 45.25 8.45 -56.34
C LYS A 22 46.63 7.91 -56.65
N ASN A 23 46.84 6.57 -56.69
CA ASN A 23 48.13 5.96 -57.02
C ASN A 23 47.96 4.77 -57.98
N SER A 24 47.99 5.07 -59.27
CA SER A 24 48.38 4.21 -60.41
C SER A 24 47.84 2.76 -60.39
N ILE A 25 46.67 2.55 -60.97
CA ILE A 25 46.30 1.31 -61.72
C ILE A 25 45.51 1.80 -62.91
N ASN A 26 45.75 1.23 -64.08
CA ASN A 26 45.01 1.48 -65.34
C ASN A 26 43.50 1.27 -65.06
N LEU A 27 42.83 2.35 -64.79
CA LEU A 27 41.40 2.36 -64.57
C LEU A 27 40.71 1.96 -65.84
N ILE A 28 39.85 0.97 -65.73
CA ILE A 28 38.78 0.76 -66.69
C ILE A 28 38.06 2.09 -66.84
N HIS A 29 38.30 2.78 -67.92
CA HIS A 29 37.68 4.08 -68.19
C HIS A 29 36.21 3.79 -68.52
N PHE A 30 35.35 3.85 -67.51
CA PHE A 30 33.92 3.79 -67.76
C PHE A 30 33.51 4.93 -68.66
N PRO A 31 32.71 4.70 -69.72
CA PRO A 31 32.14 5.80 -70.48
C PRO A 31 31.54 6.86 -69.58
N LYS A 32 31.78 8.14 -69.92
CA LYS A 32 31.29 9.27 -69.11
C LYS A 32 29.82 9.13 -68.76
N GLU A 33 28.99 8.65 -69.66
CA GLU A 33 27.56 8.36 -69.45
C GLU A 33 27.29 7.35 -68.32
N THR A 34 28.15 6.36 -68.12
CA THR A 34 28.02 5.36 -67.05
C THR A 34 28.37 5.97 -65.68
N ASN A 35 29.38 6.81 -65.60
CA ASN A 35 29.73 7.53 -64.39
C ASN A 35 28.63 8.51 -63.99
N ASP A 36 28.06 9.29 -64.92
CA ASP A 36 26.97 10.22 -64.70
C ASP A 36 25.71 9.48 -64.18
N LYS A 37 25.40 8.30 -64.75
CA LYS A 37 24.31 7.45 -64.24
C LYS A 37 24.58 6.93 -62.83
N LEU A 38 25.80 6.49 -62.53
CA LEU A 38 26.19 6.04 -61.20
C LEU A 38 26.10 7.15 -60.14
N ASP A 39 26.58 8.31 -60.47
CA ASP A 39 26.50 9.49 -59.56
C ASP A 39 25.05 9.90 -59.35
N SER A 40 24.20 9.89 -60.36
CA SER A 40 22.77 10.12 -60.24
C SER A 40 22.11 9.12 -59.30
N PHE A 41 22.37 7.81 -59.48
CA PHE A 41 21.85 6.74 -58.63
C PHE A 41 22.31 6.89 -57.16
N VAL A 42 23.59 7.20 -56.93
CA VAL A 42 24.13 7.41 -55.60
C VAL A 42 23.46 8.61 -54.91
N ASN A 43 23.22 9.68 -55.65
CA ASN A 43 22.57 10.90 -55.11
C ASN A 43 21.08 10.61 -54.79
N GLU A 44 20.37 9.95 -55.65
CA GLU A 44 18.99 9.52 -55.44
C GLU A 44 18.88 8.57 -54.22
N SER A 45 19.78 7.60 -54.09
CA SER A 45 19.84 6.67 -52.95
C SER A 45 20.09 7.39 -51.62
N LYS A 46 20.99 8.42 -51.63
CA LYS A 46 21.22 9.27 -50.44
C LYS A 46 19.99 10.06 -50.07
N GLN A 47 19.28 10.62 -51.05
CA GLN A 47 18.08 11.43 -50.81
C GLN A 47 16.96 10.55 -50.25
N ASN A 48 16.75 9.34 -50.84
CA ASN A 48 15.77 8.38 -50.35
C ASN A 48 16.10 7.92 -48.93
N HIS A 49 17.36 7.65 -48.60
CA HIS A 49 17.79 7.27 -47.25
C HIS A 49 17.52 8.41 -46.26
N SER A 50 17.82 9.66 -46.62
CA SER A 50 17.55 10.82 -45.76
C SER A 50 16.05 10.96 -45.45
N GLN A 51 15.21 10.84 -46.49
CA GLN A 51 13.73 10.86 -46.31
C GLN A 51 13.23 9.71 -45.42
N LEU A 52 13.82 8.52 -45.57
CA LEU A 52 13.46 7.36 -44.74
C LEU A 52 13.79 7.61 -43.27
N VAL A 53 14.96 8.14 -42.98
CA VAL A 53 15.39 8.52 -41.61
C VAL A 53 14.48 9.60 -41.02
N GLU A 54 14.15 10.62 -41.81
CA GLU A 54 13.23 11.66 -41.36
C GLU A 54 11.83 11.12 -41.02
N ASN A 55 11.29 10.28 -41.90
CA ASN A 55 9.98 9.65 -41.68
C ASN A 55 10.00 8.72 -40.46
N PHE A 56 11.07 7.95 -40.26
CA PHE A 56 11.24 7.10 -39.09
C PHE A 56 11.24 7.94 -37.78
N ASN A 57 11.98 9.04 -37.77
CA ASN A 57 12.02 9.95 -36.62
C ASN A 57 10.64 10.59 -36.33
N LYS A 58 9.89 10.95 -37.39
CA LYS A 58 8.51 11.43 -37.23
C LYS A 58 7.61 10.35 -36.61
N ILE A 59 7.65 9.13 -37.13
CA ILE A 59 6.87 8.01 -36.62
C ILE A 59 7.23 7.77 -35.13
N GLN A 60 8.49 7.72 -34.79
CA GLN A 60 8.93 7.54 -33.42
C GLN A 60 8.40 8.64 -32.48
N LYS A 61 8.45 9.89 -32.92
CA LYS A 61 7.89 11.01 -32.14
C LYS A 61 6.37 10.88 -31.95
N TYR A 62 5.64 10.52 -32.99
CA TYR A 62 4.19 10.29 -32.90
C TYR A 62 3.86 9.15 -31.96
N THR A 63 4.58 8.03 -32.07
CA THR A 63 4.38 6.86 -31.19
C THR A 63 4.62 7.22 -29.73
N ASN A 64 5.69 7.95 -29.41
CA ASN A 64 5.99 8.37 -28.04
C ASN A 64 4.90 9.32 -27.51
N ASN A 65 4.38 10.21 -28.33
CA ASN A 65 3.28 11.10 -27.92
C ASN A 65 2.00 10.31 -27.65
N ILE A 66 1.65 9.33 -28.49
CA ILE A 66 0.49 8.47 -28.30
C ILE A 66 0.63 7.66 -27.01
N ILE A 67 1.80 7.07 -26.75
CA ILE A 67 2.05 6.32 -25.49
C ILE A 67 1.83 7.23 -24.30
N LYS A 68 2.40 8.43 -24.31
CA LYS A 68 2.22 9.40 -23.23
C LYS A 68 0.75 9.78 -23.03
N ASP A 69 0.02 10.05 -24.11
CA ASP A 69 -1.40 10.38 -24.05
C ASP A 69 -2.25 9.22 -23.48
N ILE A 70 -1.87 7.98 -23.77
CA ILE A 70 -2.51 6.77 -23.23
C ILE A 70 -2.22 6.68 -21.73
N ASP A 71 -0.97 6.81 -21.31
CA ASP A 71 -0.57 6.76 -19.91
C ASP A 71 -1.29 7.84 -19.09
N ASP A 72 -1.31 9.09 -19.60
CA ASP A 72 -2.00 10.21 -18.96
C ASP A 72 -3.52 9.98 -18.81
N LYS A 73 -4.13 9.22 -19.72
CA LYS A 73 -5.55 8.88 -19.67
C LYS A 73 -5.84 7.67 -18.79
N ILE A 74 -4.94 6.68 -18.75
CA ILE A 74 -5.13 5.46 -17.95
C ILE A 74 -4.88 5.70 -16.47
N ALA A 75 -3.87 6.50 -16.11
CA ALA A 75 -3.50 6.75 -14.71
C ALA A 75 -4.69 7.20 -13.80
N PRO A 76 -5.61 8.10 -14.24
CA PRO A 76 -6.78 8.44 -13.44
C PRO A 76 -7.72 7.26 -13.21
N PHE A 77 -7.93 6.40 -14.22
CA PHE A 77 -8.79 5.23 -14.09
C PHE A 77 -8.21 4.18 -13.14
N GLU A 78 -6.89 3.96 -13.18
CA GLU A 78 -6.21 3.07 -12.24
C GLU A 78 -6.35 3.57 -10.80
N LYS A 79 -6.23 4.88 -10.59
CA LYS A 79 -6.42 5.49 -9.27
C LYS A 79 -7.84 5.25 -8.76
N VAL A 80 -8.87 5.55 -9.57
CA VAL A 80 -10.27 5.33 -9.21
C VAL A 80 -10.56 3.86 -8.96
N ALA A 81 -10.00 2.95 -9.77
CA ALA A 81 -10.18 1.52 -9.57
C ALA A 81 -9.59 1.03 -8.24
N ARG A 82 -8.42 1.53 -7.85
CA ARG A 82 -7.82 1.23 -6.53
C ARG A 82 -8.68 1.76 -5.41
N GLU A 83 -9.09 3.02 -5.46
CA GLU A 83 -9.95 3.63 -4.45
C GLU A 83 -11.29 2.85 -4.29
N LYS A 84 -11.91 2.43 -5.40
CA LYS A 84 -13.14 1.63 -5.34
C LYS A 84 -12.93 0.22 -4.80
N ASN A 85 -11.79 -0.41 -5.10
CA ASN A 85 -11.45 -1.71 -4.50
C ASN A 85 -11.26 -1.60 -2.98
N ASP A 86 -10.61 -0.54 -2.51
CA ASP A 86 -10.42 -0.30 -1.08
C ASP A 86 -11.77 -0.04 -0.38
N GLU A 87 -12.64 0.77 -0.98
CA GLU A 87 -14.01 0.99 -0.48
C GLU A 87 -14.82 -0.33 -0.40
N LEU A 88 -14.76 -1.15 -1.45
CA LEU A 88 -15.44 -2.45 -1.49
C LEU A 88 -14.92 -3.41 -0.41
N LYS A 89 -13.62 -3.40 -0.15
CA LYS A 89 -13.01 -4.21 0.90
C LYS A 89 -13.55 -3.81 2.28
N ILE A 90 -13.54 -2.50 2.58
CA ILE A 90 -14.08 -1.95 3.84
C ILE A 90 -15.57 -2.31 3.98
N TYR A 91 -16.34 -2.17 2.90
CA TYR A 91 -17.77 -2.50 2.90
C TYR A 91 -18.02 -3.99 3.17
N LYS A 92 -17.25 -4.87 2.52
CA LYS A 92 -17.34 -6.32 2.66
C LYS A 92 -17.03 -6.76 4.11
N GLU A 93 -15.94 -6.25 4.68
CA GLU A 93 -15.53 -6.55 6.06
C GLU A 93 -16.60 -6.06 7.06
N GLY A 94 -17.15 -4.87 6.85
CA GLY A 94 -18.26 -4.35 7.66
C GLY A 94 -19.54 -5.17 7.54
N TYR A 95 -19.83 -5.70 6.37
CA TYR A 95 -21.00 -6.58 6.14
C TYR A 95 -20.84 -7.93 6.83
N GLU A 96 -19.67 -8.56 6.73
CA GLU A 96 -19.37 -9.83 7.40
C GLU A 96 -19.47 -9.70 8.91
N TYR A 97 -18.95 -8.61 9.50
CA TYR A 97 -19.15 -8.32 10.91
C TYR A 97 -20.62 -8.20 11.27
N THR A 98 -21.41 -7.44 10.50
CA THR A 98 -22.82 -7.23 10.80
C THR A 98 -23.60 -8.54 10.77
N LYS A 99 -23.28 -9.43 9.83
CA LYS A 99 -23.88 -10.78 9.72
C LYS A 99 -23.52 -11.66 10.93
N ASN A 100 -22.31 -11.57 11.43
CA ASN A 100 -21.80 -12.42 12.50
C ASN A 100 -21.83 -11.76 13.89
N LYS A 101 -22.40 -10.55 14.01
CA LYS A 101 -22.36 -9.72 15.22
C LYS A 101 -22.81 -10.48 16.49
N SER A 102 -23.88 -11.29 16.38
CA SER A 102 -24.39 -12.06 17.53
C SER A 102 -23.38 -13.10 18.01
N ILE A 103 -22.73 -13.80 17.09
CA ILE A 103 -21.72 -14.82 17.42
C ILE A 103 -20.49 -14.14 18.04
N ILE A 104 -20.05 -13.04 17.46
CA ILE A 104 -18.89 -12.26 17.95
C ILE A 104 -19.12 -11.76 19.37
N ASN A 105 -20.30 -11.17 19.62
CA ASN A 105 -20.65 -10.72 20.97
C ASN A 105 -20.72 -11.89 21.96
N GLY A 106 -21.27 -13.03 21.57
CA GLY A 106 -21.29 -14.23 22.41
C GLY A 106 -19.89 -14.74 22.77
N ILE A 107 -18.94 -14.68 21.83
CA ILE A 107 -17.53 -15.01 22.09
C ILE A 107 -16.91 -14.02 23.08
N ILE A 108 -17.13 -12.72 22.89
CA ILE A 108 -16.62 -11.67 23.80
C ILE A 108 -17.19 -11.86 25.22
N GLU A 109 -18.49 -12.09 25.35
CA GLU A 109 -19.15 -12.35 26.65
C GLU A 109 -18.59 -13.60 27.32
N THR A 110 -18.28 -14.63 26.54
CA THR A 110 -17.66 -15.87 27.07
C THR A 110 -16.26 -15.62 27.60
N ILE A 111 -15.46 -14.82 26.87
CA ILE A 111 -14.12 -14.42 27.33
C ILE A 111 -14.21 -13.66 28.65
N GLU A 112 -15.10 -12.66 28.73
CA GLU A 112 -15.31 -11.90 29.96
C GLU A 112 -15.79 -12.75 31.13
N PHE A 113 -16.63 -13.72 30.84
CA PHE A 113 -17.05 -14.69 31.86
C PHE A 113 -15.88 -15.50 32.40
N ILE A 114 -14.99 -15.98 31.50
CA ILE A 114 -13.77 -16.70 31.90
C ILE A 114 -12.87 -15.79 32.73
N GLU A 115 -12.61 -14.55 32.31
CA GLU A 115 -11.79 -13.59 33.05
C GLU A 115 -12.34 -13.27 34.46
N ASN A 116 -13.65 -13.19 34.58
CA ASN A 116 -14.28 -12.98 35.86
C ASN A 116 -14.23 -14.25 36.74
N ALA A 117 -14.28 -15.44 36.15
CA ALA A 117 -14.13 -16.71 36.86
C ALA A 117 -12.67 -16.88 37.34
N GLU A 118 -11.67 -16.58 36.51
CA GLU A 118 -10.25 -16.62 36.88
C GLU A 118 -9.96 -15.76 38.14
N LYS A 119 -10.62 -14.59 38.24
CA LYS A 119 -10.44 -13.67 39.42
C LYS A 119 -11.03 -14.24 40.71
N LYS A 120 -11.99 -15.17 40.63
CA LYS A 120 -12.72 -15.72 41.78
C LYS A 120 -12.22 -17.10 42.22
N ILE A 121 -11.49 -17.79 41.38
CA ILE A 121 -10.96 -19.13 41.67
C ILE A 121 -9.64 -18.95 42.39
N ASP A 122 -9.51 -19.62 43.56
CA ASP A 122 -8.24 -19.73 44.27
C ASP A 122 -7.19 -20.36 43.35
N ASN A 123 -6.02 -19.74 43.30
CA ASN A 123 -4.87 -20.15 42.44
C ASN A 123 -4.35 -21.58 42.73
N THR A 124 -5.00 -22.31 43.65
CA THR A 124 -4.61 -23.66 44.06
C THR A 124 -4.93 -24.76 43.06
N ASN A 125 -5.76 -24.49 42.05
CA ASN A 125 -6.12 -25.49 41.04
C ASN A 125 -5.50 -25.18 39.65
N GLU A 126 -4.22 -25.55 39.50
CA GLU A 126 -3.43 -25.32 38.27
C GLU A 126 -4.10 -25.89 37.00
N ILE A 127 -4.83 -27.02 37.15
CA ILE A 127 -5.50 -27.68 36.03
C ILE A 127 -6.63 -26.80 35.50
N PHE A 128 -7.51 -26.29 36.38
CA PHE A 128 -8.62 -25.40 35.96
C PHE A 128 -8.07 -24.09 35.34
N ASN A 129 -7.07 -23.49 35.95
CA ASN A 129 -6.44 -22.28 35.44
C ASN A 129 -5.85 -22.50 34.03
N SER A 130 -5.19 -23.63 33.80
CA SER A 130 -4.66 -23.98 32.47
C SER A 130 -5.78 -24.15 31.43
N TYR A 131 -6.90 -24.76 31.78
CA TYR A 131 -8.06 -24.91 30.86
C TYR A 131 -8.72 -23.57 30.55
N PHE A 132 -8.91 -22.69 31.52
CA PHE A 132 -9.47 -21.36 31.29
C PHE A 132 -8.58 -20.52 30.41
N THR A 133 -7.28 -20.45 30.71
CA THR A 133 -6.29 -19.70 29.89
C THR A 133 -6.27 -20.24 28.45
N THR A 134 -6.17 -21.56 28.27
CA THR A 134 -6.15 -22.18 26.95
C THR A 134 -7.45 -21.90 26.16
N THR A 135 -8.59 -21.94 26.83
CA THR A 135 -9.90 -21.68 26.19
C THR A 135 -10.02 -20.22 25.80
N LYS A 136 -9.63 -19.30 26.67
CA LYS A 136 -9.58 -17.86 26.40
C LYS A 136 -8.70 -17.54 25.20
N ASP A 137 -7.49 -18.10 25.18
CA ASP A 137 -6.54 -17.89 24.07
C ASP A 137 -7.12 -18.36 22.72
N LYS A 138 -7.78 -19.52 22.71
CA LYS A 138 -8.43 -20.02 21.49
C LYS A 138 -9.57 -19.09 21.03
N LEU A 139 -10.37 -18.56 21.95
CA LEU A 139 -11.43 -17.62 21.62
C LEU A 139 -10.86 -16.29 21.09
N LEU A 140 -9.78 -15.78 21.69
CA LEU A 140 -9.07 -14.59 21.21
C LEU A 140 -8.48 -14.79 19.82
N ILE A 141 -7.88 -15.95 19.54
CA ILE A 141 -7.40 -16.30 18.20
C ILE A 141 -8.56 -16.33 17.20
N THR A 142 -9.72 -16.85 17.58
CA THR A 142 -10.92 -16.88 16.73
C THR A 142 -11.41 -15.47 16.40
N LEU A 143 -11.41 -14.56 17.37
CA LEU A 143 -11.74 -13.15 17.16
C LEU A 143 -10.73 -12.48 16.22
N ASN A 144 -9.42 -12.68 16.45
CA ASN A 144 -8.36 -12.12 15.61
C ASN A 144 -8.46 -12.59 14.15
N ASN A 145 -8.77 -13.87 13.92
CA ASN A 145 -8.99 -14.41 12.57
C ASN A 145 -10.23 -13.79 11.89
N SER A 146 -11.13 -13.19 12.68
CA SER A 146 -12.30 -12.44 12.19
C SER A 146 -12.03 -10.92 12.08
N GLY A 147 -10.77 -10.49 12.21
CA GLY A 147 -10.35 -9.08 12.16
C GLY A 147 -10.69 -8.29 13.43
N ILE A 148 -11.02 -8.97 14.52
CA ILE A 148 -11.37 -8.32 15.79
C ILE A 148 -10.18 -8.39 16.74
N GLU A 149 -9.71 -7.23 17.16
CA GLU A 149 -8.56 -7.06 18.03
C GLU A 149 -8.99 -6.50 19.40
N THR A 150 -8.28 -6.90 20.45
CA THR A 150 -8.39 -6.23 21.74
C THR A 150 -7.56 -4.94 21.74
N PHE A 151 -8.02 -3.94 22.47
CA PHE A 151 -7.25 -2.73 22.69
C PHE A 151 -7.35 -2.26 24.14
N GLU A 152 -6.36 -1.49 24.55
CA GLU A 152 -6.30 -0.78 25.82
C GLU A 152 -6.05 0.70 25.55
N PRO A 153 -6.84 1.60 26.14
CA PRO A 153 -6.57 3.03 26.05
C PRO A 153 -5.28 3.38 26.79
N LYS A 154 -4.66 4.46 26.38
CA LYS A 154 -3.39 4.91 26.98
C LYS A 154 -3.64 5.49 28.37
N LEU A 155 -2.90 5.00 29.37
CA LEU A 155 -2.94 5.53 30.72
C LEU A 155 -2.49 7.01 30.76
N GLY A 156 -3.10 7.80 31.62
CA GLY A 156 -2.79 9.20 31.77
C GLY A 156 -3.34 10.11 30.65
N THR A 157 -4.22 9.60 29.78
CA THR A 157 -4.99 10.42 28.84
C THR A 157 -6.38 10.70 29.40
N SER A 158 -7.08 11.72 28.87
CA SER A 158 -8.45 12.05 29.27
C SER A 158 -9.43 10.96 28.81
N ALA A 159 -10.15 10.36 29.76
CA ALA A 159 -11.17 9.38 29.44
C ALA A 159 -12.44 10.01 28.84
N ILE A 160 -12.67 11.30 29.08
CA ILE A 160 -13.83 12.03 28.57
C ILE A 160 -13.69 12.29 27.06
N GLU A 161 -12.46 12.56 26.60
CA GLU A 161 -12.15 12.81 25.19
C GLU A 161 -12.04 11.53 24.36
N ASP A 162 -11.85 10.39 25.02
CA ASP A 162 -11.68 9.09 24.34
C ASP A 162 -13.01 8.34 24.23
N ASN A 163 -13.65 8.44 23.08
CA ASN A 163 -14.90 7.75 22.78
C ASN A 163 -14.81 6.19 22.83
N SER A 164 -13.59 5.65 22.89
CA SER A 164 -13.35 4.21 22.97
C SER A 164 -13.44 3.65 24.40
N CYS A 165 -13.60 4.55 25.40
CA CYS A 165 -13.68 4.21 26.81
C CYS A 165 -15.08 4.35 27.40
N GLU A 166 -15.33 3.58 28.45
CA GLU A 166 -16.44 3.72 29.39
C GLU A 166 -15.85 3.84 30.79
N ILE A 167 -16.26 4.87 31.53
CA ILE A 167 -15.73 5.15 32.87
C ILE A 167 -16.46 4.31 33.90
N ASP A 168 -15.71 3.53 34.68
CA ASP A 168 -16.22 2.80 35.82
C ASP A 168 -16.59 3.80 36.95
N PRO A 169 -17.71 3.58 37.67
CA PRO A 169 -18.09 4.44 38.78
C PRO A 169 -17.07 4.52 39.93
N SER A 170 -16.19 3.52 40.04
CA SER A 170 -15.11 3.55 41.04
C SER A 170 -13.96 4.42 40.55
N THR A 171 -13.60 5.42 41.34
CA THR A 171 -12.53 6.36 41.02
C THR A 171 -11.31 6.16 41.93
N GLU A 172 -10.13 6.59 41.48
CA GLU A 172 -8.91 6.67 42.30
C GLU A 172 -8.67 8.12 42.75
N LYS A 173 -8.54 8.35 44.04
CA LYS A 173 -8.35 9.69 44.58
C LYS A 173 -6.95 10.23 44.25
N THR A 174 -6.87 11.49 43.85
CA THR A 174 -5.61 12.17 43.57
C THR A 174 -5.61 13.59 44.17
N ASN A 175 -4.43 14.05 44.63
CA ASN A 175 -4.21 15.41 45.06
C ASN A 175 -3.80 16.36 43.94
N GLU A 176 -3.62 15.83 42.71
CA GLU A 176 -3.21 16.59 41.54
C GLU A 176 -4.44 16.92 40.67
N GLU A 177 -4.84 18.19 40.63
CA GLU A 177 -5.99 18.65 39.83
C GLU A 177 -5.82 18.35 38.32
N THR A 178 -4.57 18.38 37.84
CA THR A 178 -4.24 18.08 36.42
C THR A 178 -4.51 16.65 36.03
N LYS A 179 -4.64 15.73 36.98
CA LYS A 179 -4.93 14.34 36.74
C LYS A 179 -6.42 13.99 36.80
N ASN A 180 -7.28 14.95 37.14
CA ASN A 180 -8.72 14.70 37.18
C ASN A 180 -9.21 14.17 35.82
N ASP A 181 -10.07 13.15 35.86
CA ASP A 181 -10.62 12.46 34.67
C ASP A 181 -9.61 11.79 33.75
N MET A 182 -8.34 11.70 34.17
CA MET A 182 -7.35 10.92 33.44
C MET A 182 -7.46 9.43 33.77
N ILE A 183 -7.18 8.58 32.78
CA ILE A 183 -7.22 7.13 32.94
C ILE A 183 -6.13 6.67 33.91
N HIS A 184 -6.56 6.13 35.06
CA HIS A 184 -5.67 5.53 36.05
C HIS A 184 -5.35 4.08 35.70
N SER A 185 -6.36 3.27 35.38
CA SER A 185 -6.19 1.85 35.08
C SER A 185 -7.27 1.33 34.15
N VAL A 186 -6.94 0.29 33.40
CA VAL A 186 -7.87 -0.43 32.53
C VAL A 186 -8.43 -1.62 33.31
N LEU A 187 -9.73 -1.63 33.55
CA LEU A 187 -10.42 -2.72 34.26
C LEU A 187 -10.83 -3.86 33.31
N LYS A 188 -11.23 -3.47 32.07
CA LYS A 188 -11.54 -4.39 30.99
C LYS A 188 -11.05 -3.86 29.66
N LYS A 189 -10.44 -4.72 28.86
CA LYS A 189 -10.03 -4.38 27.50
C LYS A 189 -11.23 -4.11 26.61
N GLY A 190 -11.08 -3.22 25.65
CA GLY A 190 -12.05 -3.01 24.59
C GLY A 190 -11.81 -3.96 23.41
N TYR A 191 -12.80 -4.02 22.49
CA TYR A 191 -12.72 -4.79 21.25
C TYR A 191 -13.03 -3.87 20.07
N LYS A 192 -12.22 -3.98 19.01
CA LYS A 192 -12.37 -3.22 17.78
C LYS A 192 -12.27 -4.12 16.56
N LEU A 193 -13.00 -3.78 15.50
CA LEU A 193 -12.86 -4.36 14.18
C LEU A 193 -11.94 -3.46 13.36
N SER A 194 -10.84 -4.00 12.90
CA SER A 194 -9.93 -3.29 11.98
C SER A 194 -10.45 -3.43 10.55
N LEU A 195 -10.90 -2.32 9.96
CA LEU A 195 -11.45 -2.27 8.60
C LEU A 195 -10.38 -1.97 7.54
N GLY A 196 -9.09 -1.92 7.93
CA GLY A 196 -8.01 -1.50 7.06
C GLY A 196 -7.92 0.03 6.93
N ASN A 197 -6.86 0.53 6.27
CA ASN A 197 -6.58 1.96 6.08
C ASN A 197 -6.64 2.83 7.35
N GLY A 198 -6.42 2.24 8.53
CA GLY A 198 -6.46 2.96 9.81
C GLY A 198 -7.86 3.29 10.30
N VAL A 199 -8.90 2.72 9.70
CA VAL A 199 -10.28 2.88 10.16
C VAL A 199 -10.64 1.72 11.06
N ASP A 200 -10.84 2.02 12.35
CA ASP A 200 -11.28 1.04 13.35
C ASP A 200 -12.73 1.30 13.76
N LYS A 201 -13.50 0.23 13.88
CA LYS A 201 -14.87 0.28 14.42
C LYS A 201 -14.86 -0.30 15.81
N ILE A 202 -15.19 0.49 16.82
CA ILE A 202 -15.32 0.02 18.19
C ILE A 202 -16.55 -0.91 18.30
N ILE A 203 -16.31 -2.15 18.70
CA ILE A 203 -17.34 -3.18 18.95
C ILE A 203 -17.80 -3.11 20.40
N LYS A 204 -16.83 -3.03 21.31
CA LYS A 204 -17.05 -2.88 22.73
C LYS A 204 -16.02 -1.93 23.32
N LYS A 205 -16.48 -0.97 24.12
CA LYS A 205 -15.61 0.00 24.78
C LYS A 205 -14.77 -0.66 25.86
N SER A 206 -13.58 -0.14 26.09
CA SER A 206 -12.76 -0.48 27.24
C SER A 206 -13.39 0.11 28.52
N ILE A 207 -13.38 -0.61 29.61
CA ILE A 207 -13.82 -0.08 30.91
C ILE A 207 -12.59 0.39 31.67
N VAL A 208 -12.56 1.66 32.04
CA VAL A 208 -11.43 2.30 32.69
C VAL A 208 -11.83 2.91 34.04
N ARG A 209 -10.89 2.90 34.96
CA ARG A 209 -10.96 3.70 36.19
C ARG A 209 -10.20 5.00 35.96
N VAL A 210 -10.77 6.10 36.42
CA VAL A 210 -10.18 7.44 36.30
C VAL A 210 -9.74 7.98 37.65
N PHE A 211 -8.85 8.94 37.62
CA PHE A 211 -8.55 9.75 38.80
C PHE A 211 -9.65 10.74 39.05
N GLU A 212 -9.98 10.93 40.36
CA GLU A 212 -10.88 11.95 40.86
C GLU A 212 -10.12 12.87 41.79
N PHE A 213 -10.14 14.16 41.52
CA PHE A 213 -9.46 15.14 42.33
C PHE A 213 -10.19 15.36 43.69
N ASP A 214 -9.46 15.09 44.78
CA ASP A 214 -9.99 15.28 46.13
C ASP A 214 -9.52 16.61 46.70
N LYS A 215 -10.46 17.61 46.77
CA LYS A 215 -10.21 18.95 47.32
C LYS A 215 -9.99 18.98 48.84
N LEU A 216 -10.36 17.89 49.53
CA LEU A 216 -10.38 17.87 50.99
C LEU A 216 -8.99 17.61 51.62
N ASN A 217 -8.02 17.15 50.89
CA ASN A 217 -6.66 16.87 51.39
C ASN A 217 -5.66 18.03 51.23
N LYS A 218 -6.13 19.27 51.02
CA LYS A 218 -5.27 20.44 50.86
C LYS A 218 -4.99 21.21 52.19
N ASN A 219 -5.46 20.69 53.33
CA ASN A 219 -5.30 21.32 54.63
C ASN A 219 -4.65 20.35 55.65
N ASP A 220 -3.36 20.00 55.42
CA ASP A 220 -2.42 19.60 56.47
C ASP A 220 -1.02 20.12 56.17
#